data_c3b2984a17b7ef3ad2877fbbd00d3c7d
#
_entry.id   c3b2984a17b7ef3ad2877fbbd00d3c7d
#
_cell.length_a   1.000
_cell.length_b   1.000
_cell.length_c   1.000
_cell.angle_alpha   90.00
_cell.angle_beta   90.00
_cell.angle_gamma   90.00
#
_symmetry.space_group_name_H-M   'P 1'
#
loop_
_entity.id
_entity.type
_entity.pdbx_description
1 polymer ?
#
loop_
_entity_poly.entity_id
_entity_poly.type
_entity_poly.pdbx_seq_one_letter_code
_entity_poly.pdbx_strand_id
1 'polypeptide(L)'
;MEKVSIILGKTVSKLSRLRGNSGSALPGLVIEKTNPKFVKKVLSKLPYGVVVISGTNGKTTTTKVVAETLEKQGLKVFTNNTGSNFVRGVISAIIKNIKVSGEFNYDIAVLELDEAHAVKFSEVVPIDYALLLNVQRDQLDRFGEIDHTADLLQKVASVTKKCVILNREDPRVGKITADKVAYFGLSEPMLKTFPSDDNLIEKSAAKVSTKPAKVILEKLHNSHASYKFGKDIYDCSLKLKGVYNAYNVAGALALCATILDKAKPAELVKNVAEVESAFGRGEVFTINGCEVEILLVKNPSAFQLSITSFADKEHDYMIAINDNIADGRDVSWLWNVDFSKLRNIKMVSGIRAADMALRLKYDNLTFDKVEENLPTAVKKFTNCSERPKRIFATYTAMLEIRKIISGKSIL
;
A
#
# COMPACT_ATOMS: atom_id res chain seq x y z
N MET A 1 -15.54 -26.26 20.01
CA MET A 1 -14.81 -26.16 18.74
C MET A 1 -13.91 -24.92 18.64
N GLU A 2 -14.35 -23.71 19.00
CA GLU A 2 -13.49 -22.50 18.89
C GLU A 2 -12.23 -22.57 19.77
N LYS A 3 -12.36 -22.93 21.06
CA LYS A 3 -11.21 -23.09 21.99
C LYS A 3 -10.18 -24.12 21.48
N VAL A 4 -10.64 -25.24 20.92
CA VAL A 4 -9.75 -26.26 20.34
C VAL A 4 -8.98 -25.69 19.14
N SER A 5 -9.64 -24.96 18.25
CA SER A 5 -8.99 -24.28 17.11
C SER A 5 -7.96 -23.25 17.57
N ILE A 6 -8.27 -22.46 18.61
CA ILE A 6 -7.34 -21.48 19.17
C ILE A 6 -6.08 -22.14 19.74
N ILE A 7 -6.27 -23.19 20.55
CA ILE A 7 -5.15 -23.95 21.14
C ILE A 7 -4.30 -24.56 20.03
N LEU A 8 -4.93 -25.25 19.06
CA LEU A 8 -4.24 -25.85 17.92
C LEU A 8 -3.44 -24.79 17.13
N GLY A 9 -4.07 -23.67 16.78
CA GLY A 9 -3.41 -22.59 16.05
C GLY A 9 -2.22 -21.98 16.80
N LYS A 10 -2.36 -21.76 18.11
CA LYS A 10 -1.26 -21.25 18.95
C LYS A 10 -0.12 -22.27 19.09
N THR A 11 -0.43 -23.56 19.20
CA THR A 11 0.58 -24.62 19.24
C THR A 11 1.35 -24.70 17.93
N VAL A 12 0.66 -24.71 16.78
CA VAL A 12 1.28 -24.67 15.45
C VAL A 12 2.15 -23.42 15.28
N SER A 13 1.68 -22.26 15.74
CA SER A 13 2.46 -21.00 15.70
C SER A 13 3.75 -21.11 16.51
N LYS A 14 3.70 -21.71 17.71
CA LYS A 14 4.87 -21.93 18.57
C LYS A 14 5.87 -22.90 17.94
N LEU A 15 5.40 -24.00 17.39
CA LEU A 15 6.25 -25.00 16.72
C LEU A 15 6.91 -24.46 15.45
N SER A 16 6.19 -23.66 14.66
CA SER A 16 6.71 -23.01 13.45
C SER A 16 7.88 -22.08 13.79
N ARG A 17 7.76 -21.29 14.86
CA ARG A 17 8.83 -20.40 15.33
C ARG A 17 10.08 -21.15 15.80
N LEU A 18 9.90 -22.28 16.52
CA LEU A 18 11.01 -23.10 16.98
C LEU A 18 11.83 -23.73 15.84
N ARG A 19 11.21 -23.92 14.66
CA ARG A 19 11.89 -24.41 13.45
C ARG A 19 12.54 -23.32 12.60
N GLY A 20 12.64 -22.10 13.11
CA GLY A 20 13.25 -20.97 12.38
C GLY A 20 12.47 -20.49 11.17
N ASN A 21 11.28 -21.06 10.91
CA ASN A 21 10.41 -20.60 9.84
C ASN A 21 9.58 -19.40 10.34
N SER A 22 9.81 -18.25 9.76
CA SER A 22 8.94 -17.06 9.91
C SER A 22 7.51 -17.25 9.36
N GLY A 23 7.14 -18.49 9.04
CA GLY A 23 5.92 -18.92 8.36
C GLY A 23 4.65 -18.43 9.03
N SER A 24 4.33 -17.15 8.82
CA SER A 24 3.14 -16.49 9.35
C SER A 24 1.82 -17.12 8.87
N ALA A 25 1.85 -17.90 7.78
CA ALA A 25 0.66 -18.49 7.16
C ALA A 25 0.32 -19.92 7.61
N LEU A 26 1.26 -20.66 8.21
CA LEU A 26 1.05 -22.06 8.58
C LEU A 26 -0.07 -22.27 9.64
N PRO A 27 -0.12 -21.48 10.73
CA PRO A 27 -1.23 -21.60 11.68
C PRO A 27 -2.59 -21.35 11.02
N GLY A 28 -2.66 -20.35 10.13
CA GLY A 28 -3.86 -20.02 9.37
C GLY A 28 -4.30 -21.16 8.45
N LEU A 29 -3.36 -21.80 7.75
CA LEU A 29 -3.65 -22.94 6.88
C LEU A 29 -4.26 -24.12 7.65
N VAL A 30 -3.72 -24.45 8.84
CA VAL A 30 -4.23 -25.52 9.67
C VAL A 30 -5.65 -25.23 10.13
N ILE A 31 -5.91 -23.99 10.58
CA ILE A 31 -7.24 -23.61 11.06
C ILE A 31 -8.24 -23.50 9.91
N GLU A 32 -7.84 -22.95 8.76
CA GLU A 32 -8.68 -22.89 7.56
C GLU A 32 -9.20 -24.29 7.17
N LYS A 33 -8.32 -25.32 7.21
CA LYS A 33 -8.69 -26.70 6.88
C LYS A 33 -9.52 -27.40 7.96
N THR A 34 -9.23 -27.14 9.25
CA THR A 34 -9.89 -27.85 10.36
C THR A 34 -11.18 -27.18 10.84
N ASN A 35 -11.27 -25.85 10.68
CA ASN A 35 -12.45 -25.06 11.07
C ASN A 35 -12.65 -23.85 10.13
N PRO A 36 -13.16 -24.05 8.90
CA PRO A 36 -13.35 -22.98 7.91
C PRO A 36 -14.23 -21.82 8.40
N LYS A 37 -15.15 -22.10 9.34
CA LYS A 37 -16.07 -21.10 9.92
C LYS A 37 -15.44 -20.27 11.04
N PHE A 38 -14.19 -20.55 11.46
CA PHE A 38 -13.55 -19.88 12.58
C PHE A 38 -13.44 -18.36 12.37
N VAL A 39 -12.87 -17.94 11.25
CA VAL A 39 -12.66 -16.51 10.94
C VAL A 39 -13.98 -15.74 10.94
N LYS A 40 -15.02 -16.27 10.31
CA LYS A 40 -16.36 -15.67 10.30
C LYS A 40 -16.90 -15.48 11.71
N LYS A 41 -16.81 -16.53 12.54
CA LYS A 41 -17.33 -16.49 13.92
C LYS A 41 -16.63 -15.47 14.80
N VAL A 42 -15.32 -15.26 14.60
CA VAL A 42 -14.56 -14.28 15.38
C VAL A 42 -14.89 -12.86 14.90
N LEU A 43 -14.81 -12.63 13.60
CA LEU A 43 -14.96 -11.27 13.03
C LEU A 43 -16.41 -10.77 13.06
N SER A 44 -17.42 -11.67 13.00
CA SER A 44 -18.83 -11.24 13.08
C SER A 44 -19.24 -10.69 14.45
N LYS A 45 -18.39 -10.79 15.47
CA LYS A 45 -18.64 -10.24 16.82
C LYS A 45 -18.17 -8.78 16.96
N LEU A 46 -17.49 -8.24 15.97
CA LEU A 46 -16.94 -6.89 16.02
C LEU A 46 -18.06 -5.85 15.89
N PRO A 47 -18.19 -4.89 16.81
CA PRO A 47 -19.30 -3.91 16.82
C PRO A 47 -19.39 -3.06 15.54
N TYR A 48 -18.22 -2.63 15.02
CA TYR A 48 -18.14 -1.83 13.80
C TYR A 48 -17.95 -2.68 12.53
N GLY A 49 -17.72 -4.00 12.68
CA GLY A 49 -17.62 -4.96 11.58
C GLY A 49 -16.25 -5.04 10.93
N VAL A 50 -16.25 -5.37 9.64
CA VAL A 50 -15.07 -5.68 8.85
C VAL A 50 -14.93 -4.70 7.69
N VAL A 51 -13.75 -4.10 7.61
CA VAL A 51 -13.30 -3.26 6.49
C VAL A 51 -12.31 -4.03 5.65
N VAL A 52 -12.48 -4.00 4.33
CA VAL A 52 -11.49 -4.49 3.36
C VAL A 52 -10.94 -3.30 2.58
N ILE A 53 -9.61 -3.19 2.54
CA ILE A 53 -8.89 -2.22 1.71
C ILE A 53 -8.17 -2.98 0.61
N SER A 54 -8.52 -2.68 -0.66
CA SER A 54 -7.98 -3.37 -1.83
C SER A 54 -7.70 -2.40 -2.98
N GLY A 55 -7.01 -2.89 -4.00
CA GLY A 55 -6.55 -2.15 -5.17
C GLY A 55 -5.06 -2.34 -5.41
N THR A 56 -4.57 -1.99 -6.58
CA THR A 56 -3.19 -2.28 -6.99
C THR A 56 -2.15 -1.61 -6.10
N ASN A 57 -2.29 -0.31 -5.84
CA ASN A 57 -1.34 0.49 -5.08
C ASN A 57 -1.97 1.14 -3.85
N GLY A 58 -1.15 1.40 -2.82
CA GLY A 58 -1.54 2.17 -1.64
C GLY A 58 -2.15 1.36 -0.48
N LYS A 59 -2.48 0.08 -0.66
CA LYS A 59 -3.16 -0.78 0.34
C LYS A 59 -2.56 -0.66 1.75
N THR A 60 -1.29 -0.96 1.91
CA THR A 60 -0.61 -1.01 3.22
C THR A 60 -0.60 0.35 3.92
N THR A 61 -0.24 1.41 3.18
CA THR A 61 -0.24 2.76 3.74
C THR A 61 -1.65 3.19 4.15
N THR A 62 -2.65 2.95 3.29
CA THR A 62 -4.04 3.30 3.58
C THR A 62 -4.60 2.53 4.78
N THR A 63 -4.29 1.22 4.87
CA THR A 63 -4.68 0.39 6.03
C THR A 63 -4.10 0.94 7.32
N LYS A 64 -2.83 1.33 7.31
CA LYS A 64 -2.18 1.96 8.47
C LYS A 64 -2.85 3.29 8.83
N VAL A 65 -3.08 4.16 7.84
CA VAL A 65 -3.73 5.46 8.07
C VAL A 65 -5.12 5.29 8.66
N VAL A 66 -5.94 4.39 8.11
CA VAL A 66 -7.29 4.10 8.63
C VAL A 66 -7.22 3.56 10.05
N ALA A 67 -6.35 2.56 10.30
CA ALA A 67 -6.23 1.93 11.61
C ALA A 67 -5.83 2.95 12.68
N GLU A 68 -4.73 3.69 12.49
CA GLU A 68 -4.25 4.67 13.47
C GLU A 68 -5.23 5.84 13.66
N THR A 69 -5.95 6.24 12.60
CA THR A 69 -6.97 7.28 12.70
C THR A 69 -8.14 6.81 13.56
N LEU A 70 -8.64 5.59 13.36
CA LEU A 70 -9.71 5.01 14.15
C LEU A 70 -9.27 4.75 15.61
N GLU A 71 -8.03 4.33 15.83
CA GLU A 71 -7.45 4.16 17.17
C GLU A 71 -7.41 5.49 17.94
N LYS A 72 -7.00 6.58 17.28
CA LYS A 72 -7.04 7.92 17.86
C LYS A 72 -8.46 8.45 18.15
N GLN A 73 -9.46 7.85 17.51
CA GLN A 73 -10.89 8.08 17.81
C GLN A 73 -11.43 7.13 18.89
N GLY A 74 -10.56 6.35 19.56
CA GLY A 74 -10.90 5.50 20.68
C GLY A 74 -11.32 4.08 20.35
N LEU A 75 -11.28 3.64 19.08
CA LEU A 75 -11.58 2.27 18.69
C LEU A 75 -10.36 1.35 18.87
N LYS A 76 -10.59 0.09 19.22
CA LYS A 76 -9.59 -0.96 19.18
C LYS A 76 -9.61 -1.61 17.80
N VAL A 77 -8.56 -1.40 17.01
CA VAL A 77 -8.49 -1.81 15.61
C VAL A 77 -7.65 -3.09 15.46
N PHE A 78 -8.22 -4.10 14.81
CA PHE A 78 -7.49 -5.29 14.39
C PHE A 78 -7.04 -5.14 12.94
N THR A 79 -5.76 -5.42 12.66
CA THR A 79 -5.20 -5.43 11.29
C THR A 79 -4.42 -6.72 11.03
N ASN A 80 -4.25 -7.06 9.74
CA ASN A 80 -3.41 -8.18 9.28
C ASN A 80 -2.00 -7.71 8.88
N ASN A 81 -1.41 -6.82 9.66
CA ASN A 81 -0.12 -6.15 9.37
C ASN A 81 1.12 -7.08 9.33
N THR A 82 0.96 -8.38 9.36
CA THR A 82 2.05 -9.38 9.30
C THR A 82 2.48 -9.75 7.87
N GLY A 83 2.09 -8.96 6.85
CA GLY A 83 2.55 -9.10 5.47
C GLY A 83 1.87 -10.19 4.63
N SER A 84 0.85 -10.88 5.15
CA SER A 84 0.09 -11.89 4.41
C SER A 84 -1.29 -11.37 4.03
N ASN A 85 -1.45 -10.97 2.77
CA ASN A 85 -2.70 -10.43 2.21
C ASN A 85 -3.70 -11.52 1.79
N PHE A 86 -3.61 -12.69 2.42
CA PHE A 86 -4.42 -13.88 2.16
C PHE A 86 -5.31 -14.21 3.35
N VAL A 87 -6.40 -14.95 3.12
CA VAL A 87 -7.30 -15.44 4.20
C VAL A 87 -6.52 -16.13 5.32
N ARG A 88 -5.53 -16.94 4.98
CA ARG A 88 -4.64 -17.62 5.94
C ARG A 88 -3.85 -16.67 6.82
N GLY A 89 -3.42 -15.53 6.23
CA GLY A 89 -2.74 -14.46 6.96
C GLY A 89 -3.64 -13.81 7.99
N VAL A 90 -4.89 -13.53 7.63
CA VAL A 90 -5.89 -12.98 8.54
C VAL A 90 -6.16 -13.97 9.70
N ILE A 91 -6.35 -15.26 9.41
CA ILE A 91 -6.55 -16.28 10.44
C ILE A 91 -5.34 -16.36 11.37
N SER A 92 -4.11 -16.34 10.82
CA SER A 92 -2.89 -16.36 11.63
C SER A 92 -2.76 -15.13 12.52
N ALA A 93 -3.13 -13.95 12.01
CA ALA A 93 -3.16 -12.72 12.80
C ALA A 93 -4.20 -12.80 13.93
N ILE A 94 -5.39 -13.35 13.66
CA ILE A 94 -6.40 -13.60 14.71
C ILE A 94 -5.85 -14.55 15.77
N ILE A 95 -5.25 -15.68 15.39
CA ILE A 95 -4.69 -16.66 16.34
C ILE A 95 -3.60 -16.03 17.22
N LYS A 96 -2.80 -15.12 16.69
CA LYS A 96 -1.80 -14.39 17.45
C LYS A 96 -2.44 -13.49 18.52
N ASN A 97 -3.55 -12.84 18.20
CA ASN A 97 -4.16 -11.80 19.03
C ASN A 97 -5.33 -12.29 19.92
N ILE A 98 -6.00 -13.40 19.58
CA ILE A 98 -7.10 -13.95 20.37
C ILE A 98 -6.57 -14.61 21.66
N LYS A 99 -7.22 -14.39 22.79
CA LYS A 99 -6.91 -15.10 24.03
C LYS A 99 -7.35 -16.57 23.96
N VAL A 100 -6.74 -17.45 24.75
CA VAL A 100 -7.14 -18.88 24.86
C VAL A 100 -8.59 -19.02 25.33
N SER A 101 -9.07 -18.04 26.10
CA SER A 101 -10.49 -17.97 26.52
C SER A 101 -11.47 -17.81 25.34
N GLY A 102 -10.98 -17.38 24.16
CA GLY A 102 -11.80 -17.01 23.00
C GLY A 102 -12.14 -15.52 22.93
N GLU A 103 -11.63 -14.74 23.86
CA GLU A 103 -11.81 -13.27 23.85
C GLU A 103 -10.98 -12.63 22.75
N PHE A 104 -11.64 -11.83 21.89
CA PHE A 104 -11.05 -11.06 20.81
C PHE A 104 -11.51 -9.61 20.97
N ASN A 105 -10.74 -8.85 21.76
CA ASN A 105 -11.15 -7.53 22.27
C ASN A 105 -10.78 -6.42 21.28
N TYR A 106 -11.47 -6.38 20.16
CA TYR A 106 -11.39 -5.36 19.11
C TYR A 106 -12.78 -4.86 18.75
N ASP A 107 -12.87 -3.64 18.24
CA ASP A 107 -14.11 -3.01 17.86
C ASP A 107 -14.37 -3.14 16.35
N ILE A 108 -13.29 -3.15 15.55
CA ILE A 108 -13.32 -3.19 14.11
C ILE A 108 -12.11 -3.96 13.57
N ALA A 109 -12.29 -4.62 12.41
CA ALA A 109 -11.18 -5.18 11.65
C ALA A 109 -10.93 -4.34 10.39
N VAL A 110 -9.72 -3.87 10.18
CA VAL A 110 -9.27 -3.17 8.97
C VAL A 110 -8.23 -4.04 8.28
N LEU A 111 -8.61 -4.66 7.17
CA LEU A 111 -7.85 -5.70 6.51
C LEU A 111 -7.34 -5.25 5.15
N GLU A 112 -6.04 -5.40 4.92
CA GLU A 112 -5.41 -5.29 3.62
C GLU A 112 -5.52 -6.63 2.90
N LEU A 113 -6.18 -6.66 1.74
CA LEU A 113 -6.31 -7.86 0.92
C LEU A 113 -6.02 -7.55 -0.55
N ASP A 114 -5.29 -8.45 -1.21
CA ASP A 114 -5.17 -8.43 -2.67
C ASP A 114 -6.52 -8.77 -3.30
N GLU A 115 -6.76 -8.32 -4.51
CA GLU A 115 -8.05 -8.32 -5.18
C GLU A 115 -8.69 -9.72 -5.24
N ALA A 116 -7.93 -10.72 -5.72
CA ALA A 116 -8.40 -12.11 -5.79
C ALA A 116 -8.67 -12.73 -4.40
N HIS A 117 -7.88 -12.31 -3.39
CA HIS A 117 -8.04 -12.80 -2.03
C HIS A 117 -9.18 -12.07 -1.30
N ALA A 118 -9.46 -10.83 -1.65
CA ALA A 118 -10.63 -10.10 -1.15
C ALA A 118 -11.94 -10.77 -1.60
N VAL A 119 -12.01 -11.25 -2.85
CA VAL A 119 -13.16 -12.05 -3.32
C VAL A 119 -13.31 -13.33 -2.50
N LYS A 120 -12.25 -14.15 -2.38
CA LYS A 120 -12.28 -15.39 -1.58
C LYS A 120 -12.63 -15.14 -0.11
N PHE A 121 -12.14 -14.04 0.46
CA PHE A 121 -12.45 -13.65 1.83
C PHE A 121 -13.94 -13.29 1.97
N SER A 122 -14.51 -12.58 1.01
CA SER A 122 -15.93 -12.18 1.01
C SER A 122 -16.92 -13.35 0.94
N GLU A 123 -16.50 -14.48 0.36
CA GLU A 123 -17.29 -15.72 0.33
C GLU A 123 -17.45 -16.33 1.73
N VAL A 124 -16.48 -16.08 2.63
CA VAL A 124 -16.44 -16.66 3.97
C VAL A 124 -16.89 -15.66 5.03
N VAL A 125 -16.45 -14.40 4.93
CA VAL A 125 -16.66 -13.35 5.94
C VAL A 125 -17.46 -12.20 5.33
N PRO A 126 -18.57 -11.79 5.94
CA PRO A 126 -19.29 -10.58 5.52
C PRO A 126 -18.39 -9.34 5.64
N ILE A 127 -18.35 -8.54 4.57
CA ILE A 127 -17.65 -7.26 4.53
C ILE A 127 -18.66 -6.16 4.83
N ASP A 128 -18.40 -5.33 5.83
CA ASP A 128 -19.24 -4.19 6.16
C ASP A 128 -18.88 -2.96 5.33
N TYR A 129 -17.60 -2.68 5.16
CA TYR A 129 -17.09 -1.56 4.37
C TYR A 129 -15.96 -2.03 3.44
N ALA A 130 -15.90 -1.46 2.25
CA ALA A 130 -14.77 -1.65 1.35
C ALA A 130 -14.20 -0.29 0.93
N LEU A 131 -12.87 -0.16 0.89
CA LEU A 131 -12.18 0.97 0.29
C LEU A 131 -11.37 0.46 -0.90
N LEU A 132 -11.78 0.85 -2.10
CA LEU A 132 -11.18 0.43 -3.36
C LEU A 132 -10.38 1.59 -3.95
N LEU A 133 -9.05 1.42 -3.99
CA LEU A 133 -8.13 2.53 -4.22
C LEU A 133 -7.90 2.82 -5.69
N ASN A 134 -7.45 1.82 -6.45
CA ASN A 134 -7.09 1.98 -7.85
C ASN A 134 -6.91 0.61 -8.53
N VAL A 135 -7.02 0.62 -9.86
CA VAL A 135 -6.68 -0.52 -10.73
C VAL A 135 -5.64 -0.05 -11.72
N GLN A 136 -4.43 -0.54 -11.59
CA GLN A 136 -3.27 -0.18 -12.40
C GLN A 136 -2.53 -1.43 -12.85
N ARG A 137 -1.63 -1.30 -13.82
CA ARG A 137 -0.76 -2.41 -14.23
C ARG A 137 0.09 -2.86 -13.05
N ASP A 138 -0.01 -4.12 -12.68
CA ASP A 138 0.79 -4.75 -11.64
C ASP A 138 0.83 -6.25 -11.89
N GLN A 139 2.01 -6.83 -11.99
CA GLN A 139 2.21 -8.28 -12.10
C GLN A 139 1.21 -8.95 -13.08
N LEU A 140 1.12 -8.45 -14.33
CA LEU A 140 0.21 -8.98 -15.36
C LEU A 140 0.36 -10.49 -15.60
N ASP A 141 1.57 -11.01 -15.41
CA ASP A 141 1.88 -12.43 -15.40
C ASP A 141 1.11 -13.23 -14.34
N ARG A 142 0.63 -12.56 -13.28
CA ARG A 142 -0.11 -13.19 -12.17
C ARG A 142 -1.63 -13.02 -12.26
N PHE A 143 -2.12 -11.88 -12.74
CA PHE A 143 -3.55 -11.55 -12.71
C PHE A 143 -4.19 -11.44 -14.09
N GLY A 144 -3.39 -11.51 -15.16
CA GLY A 144 -3.89 -11.32 -16.52
C GLY A 144 -4.18 -9.87 -16.85
N GLU A 145 -5.33 -9.60 -17.43
CA GLU A 145 -5.70 -8.27 -17.88
C GLU A 145 -6.14 -7.34 -16.73
N ILE A 146 -5.91 -6.04 -16.87
CA ILE A 146 -6.29 -4.99 -15.91
C ILE A 146 -7.81 -5.02 -15.63
N ASP A 147 -8.62 -5.30 -16.66
CA ASP A 147 -10.07 -5.36 -16.52
C ASP A 147 -10.53 -6.53 -15.65
N HIS A 148 -9.79 -7.67 -15.68
CA HIS A 148 -10.04 -8.77 -14.74
C HIS A 148 -9.85 -8.32 -13.27
N THR A 149 -8.85 -7.49 -12.99
CA THR A 149 -8.64 -6.91 -11.65
C THR A 149 -9.82 -6.01 -11.24
N ALA A 150 -10.35 -5.21 -12.18
CA ALA A 150 -11.54 -4.40 -11.94
C ALA A 150 -12.78 -5.26 -11.64
N ASP A 151 -12.95 -6.38 -12.36
CA ASP A 151 -14.05 -7.34 -12.12
C ASP A 151 -13.96 -7.98 -10.74
N LEU A 152 -12.75 -8.28 -10.25
CA LEU A 152 -12.56 -8.78 -8.89
C LEU A 152 -13.00 -7.75 -7.85
N LEU A 153 -12.62 -6.48 -8.03
CA LEU A 153 -13.07 -5.40 -7.14
C LEU A 153 -14.58 -5.16 -7.23
N GLN A 154 -15.19 -5.28 -8.42
CA GLN A 154 -16.64 -5.22 -8.58
C GLN A 154 -17.35 -6.32 -7.77
N LYS A 155 -16.82 -7.56 -7.77
CA LYS A 155 -17.36 -8.65 -6.95
C LYS A 155 -17.31 -8.32 -5.46
N VAL A 156 -16.20 -7.77 -4.96
CA VAL A 156 -16.08 -7.33 -3.56
C VAL A 156 -17.10 -6.23 -3.24
N ALA A 157 -17.24 -5.25 -4.12
CA ALA A 157 -18.18 -4.16 -3.94
C ALA A 157 -19.63 -4.65 -3.84
N SER A 158 -20.02 -5.60 -4.72
CA SER A 158 -21.39 -6.14 -4.80
C SER A 158 -21.85 -6.90 -3.54
N VAL A 159 -20.91 -7.39 -2.72
CA VAL A 159 -21.22 -8.11 -1.47
C VAL A 159 -20.95 -7.30 -0.21
N THR A 160 -20.50 -6.05 -0.36
CA THR A 160 -20.24 -5.13 0.76
C THR A 160 -21.56 -4.57 1.31
N LYS A 161 -21.77 -4.71 2.63
CA LYS A 161 -23.10 -4.49 3.24
C LYS A 161 -23.44 -3.04 3.55
N LYS A 162 -22.47 -2.24 4.04
CA LYS A 162 -22.77 -0.90 4.56
C LYS A 162 -22.41 0.21 3.59
N CYS A 163 -21.17 0.24 3.09
CA CYS A 163 -20.73 1.26 2.14
C CYS A 163 -19.43 0.86 1.45
N VAL A 164 -19.33 1.14 0.15
CA VAL A 164 -18.11 1.04 -0.65
C VAL A 164 -17.59 2.44 -0.90
N ILE A 165 -16.33 2.67 -0.55
CA ILE A 165 -15.62 3.92 -0.81
C ILE A 165 -14.76 3.73 -2.06
N LEU A 166 -14.99 4.55 -3.07
CA LEU A 166 -14.39 4.44 -4.39
C LEU A 166 -13.54 5.66 -4.76
N ASN A 167 -12.43 5.41 -5.42
CA ASN A 167 -11.67 6.45 -6.11
C ASN A 167 -12.43 6.89 -7.36
N ARG A 168 -12.97 8.10 -7.37
CA ARG A 168 -13.75 8.59 -8.51
C ARG A 168 -12.91 8.94 -9.73
N GLU A 169 -11.60 9.17 -9.55
CA GLU A 169 -10.68 9.56 -10.62
C GLU A 169 -10.05 8.35 -11.33
N ASP A 170 -10.09 7.16 -10.71
CA ASP A 170 -9.65 5.94 -11.38
C ASP A 170 -10.73 5.49 -12.39
N PRO A 171 -10.38 5.34 -13.68
CA PRO A 171 -11.37 5.08 -14.74
C PRO A 171 -12.10 3.74 -14.60
N ARG A 172 -11.55 2.78 -13.85
CA ARG A 172 -12.12 1.47 -13.59
C ARG A 172 -12.87 1.44 -12.27
N VAL A 173 -12.19 1.84 -11.18
CA VAL A 173 -12.78 1.91 -9.84
C VAL A 173 -13.97 2.87 -9.81
N GLY A 174 -13.87 4.00 -10.49
CA GLY A 174 -14.94 4.98 -10.58
C GLY A 174 -16.24 4.46 -11.25
N LYS A 175 -16.17 3.37 -12.03
CA LYS A 175 -17.33 2.72 -12.67
C LYS A 175 -17.98 1.64 -11.81
N ILE A 176 -17.33 1.20 -10.74
CA ILE A 176 -17.86 0.16 -9.85
C ILE A 176 -19.19 0.62 -9.23
N THR A 177 -20.10 -0.32 -9.11
CA THR A 177 -21.45 -0.12 -8.55
C THR A 177 -21.64 -0.96 -7.29
N ALA A 178 -22.39 -0.42 -6.34
CA ALA A 178 -22.82 -1.12 -5.13
C ALA A 178 -24.08 -0.42 -4.57
N ASP A 179 -24.75 -1.05 -3.60
CA ASP A 179 -25.97 -0.51 -2.99
C ASP A 179 -25.75 0.88 -2.36
N LYS A 180 -24.62 1.05 -1.67
CA LYS A 180 -24.20 2.33 -1.08
C LYS A 180 -22.76 2.64 -1.44
N VAL A 181 -22.55 3.76 -2.10
CA VAL A 181 -21.26 4.23 -2.57
C VAL A 181 -20.98 5.63 -2.02
N ALA A 182 -19.75 5.83 -1.57
CA ALA A 182 -19.16 7.15 -1.35
C ALA A 182 -17.89 7.26 -2.17
N TYR A 183 -17.52 8.48 -2.57
CA TYR A 183 -16.33 8.72 -3.38
C TYR A 183 -15.31 9.57 -2.61
N PHE A 184 -14.04 9.33 -2.88
CA PHE A 184 -12.97 10.29 -2.66
C PHE A 184 -12.38 10.70 -3.99
N GLY A 185 -11.74 11.87 -4.04
CA GLY A 185 -11.25 12.38 -5.31
C GLY A 185 -10.23 13.50 -5.18
N LEU A 186 -9.91 14.09 -6.30
CA LEU A 186 -8.98 15.18 -6.48
C LEU A 186 -9.73 16.46 -6.90
N SER A 187 -9.16 17.61 -6.57
CA SER A 187 -9.53 18.86 -7.23
C SER A 187 -8.96 18.89 -8.65
N GLU A 188 -9.50 19.75 -9.51
CA GLU A 188 -9.03 19.89 -10.89
C GLU A 188 -7.53 20.21 -11.00
N PRO A 189 -6.95 21.14 -10.21
CA PRO A 189 -5.52 21.38 -10.23
C PRO A 189 -4.68 20.16 -9.85
N MET A 190 -5.17 19.33 -8.92
CA MET A 190 -4.46 18.14 -8.46
C MET A 190 -4.47 17.01 -9.48
N LEU A 191 -5.48 16.91 -10.34
CA LEU A 191 -5.55 15.88 -11.39
C LEU A 191 -4.33 15.87 -12.32
N LYS A 192 -3.75 17.03 -12.62
CA LYS A 192 -2.55 17.13 -13.44
C LYS A 192 -1.30 16.48 -12.82
N THR A 193 -1.33 16.25 -11.52
CA THR A 193 -0.22 15.65 -10.76
C THR A 193 -0.30 14.11 -10.73
N PHE A 194 -1.48 13.55 -11.02
CA PHE A 194 -1.76 12.13 -10.91
C PHE A 194 -2.00 11.51 -12.29
N PRO A 195 -0.96 10.99 -12.97
CA PRO A 195 -1.13 10.24 -14.19
C PRO A 195 -1.88 8.94 -13.90
N SER A 196 -2.86 8.60 -14.75
CA SER A 196 -3.40 7.24 -14.83
C SER A 196 -2.55 6.41 -15.79
N ASP A 197 -2.62 5.08 -15.71
CA ASP A 197 -1.94 4.20 -16.67
C ASP A 197 -2.37 4.50 -18.11
N ASP A 198 -3.66 4.78 -18.30
CA ASP A 198 -4.21 5.14 -19.60
C ASP A 198 -3.61 6.47 -20.10
N ASN A 199 -3.46 7.48 -19.23
CA ASN A 199 -2.86 8.77 -19.58
C ASN A 199 -1.34 8.69 -19.82
N LEU A 200 -0.62 7.77 -19.18
CA LEU A 200 0.79 7.52 -19.43
C LEU A 200 1.03 7.00 -20.85
N ILE A 201 0.09 6.19 -21.39
CA ILE A 201 0.18 5.61 -22.72
C ILE A 201 -0.34 6.58 -23.79
N GLU A 202 -1.50 7.19 -23.56
CA GLU A 202 -2.21 7.99 -24.57
C GLU A 202 -1.88 9.48 -24.52
N LYS A 203 -1.15 9.98 -23.52
CA LYS A 203 -0.89 11.40 -23.24
C LYS A 203 -2.18 12.26 -23.26
N SER A 204 -3.31 11.64 -22.93
CA SER A 204 -4.61 12.31 -22.87
C SER A 204 -4.78 13.09 -21.57
N ALA A 205 -5.49 14.22 -21.61
CA ALA A 205 -5.81 14.98 -20.39
C ALA A 205 -6.81 14.19 -19.53
N ALA A 206 -6.52 14.05 -18.24
CA ALA A 206 -7.46 13.45 -17.29
C ALA A 206 -8.77 14.27 -17.25
N LYS A 207 -9.92 13.62 -17.45
CA LYS A 207 -11.23 14.26 -17.33
C LYS A 207 -11.62 14.34 -15.86
N VAL A 208 -12.07 15.52 -15.43
CA VAL A 208 -12.61 15.71 -14.08
C VAL A 208 -13.87 14.88 -13.91
N SER A 209 -13.92 14.05 -12.89
CA SER A 209 -15.13 13.30 -12.54
C SER A 209 -16.18 14.24 -11.96
N THR A 210 -17.42 14.14 -12.45
CA THR A 210 -18.56 14.91 -11.93
C THR A 210 -19.22 14.27 -10.70
N LYS A 211 -18.79 13.07 -10.28
CA LYS A 211 -19.34 12.38 -9.12
C LYS A 211 -19.03 13.13 -7.83
N PRO A 212 -20.03 13.37 -6.96
CA PRO A 212 -19.79 14.05 -5.69
C PRO A 212 -18.89 13.19 -4.81
N ALA A 213 -17.81 13.78 -4.32
CA ALA A 213 -16.89 13.10 -3.41
C ALA A 213 -17.12 13.55 -1.96
N LYS A 214 -17.05 12.60 -1.02
CA LYS A 214 -17.13 12.87 0.41
C LYS A 214 -15.90 13.62 0.92
N VAL A 215 -14.73 13.26 0.36
CA VAL A 215 -13.44 13.92 0.64
C VAL A 215 -12.71 14.17 -0.67
N ILE A 216 -12.17 15.37 -0.81
CA ILE A 216 -11.35 15.78 -1.97
C ILE A 216 -9.99 16.23 -1.44
N LEU A 217 -8.90 15.72 -2.02
CA LEU A 217 -7.59 16.36 -1.89
C LEU A 217 -7.61 17.63 -2.74
N GLU A 218 -7.73 18.77 -2.07
CA GLU A 218 -7.91 20.08 -2.71
C GLU A 218 -6.58 20.68 -3.17
N LYS A 219 -5.56 20.61 -2.29
CA LYS A 219 -4.20 21.13 -2.54
C LYS A 219 -3.17 20.26 -1.86
N LEU A 220 -1.97 20.23 -2.46
CA LEU A 220 -0.78 19.67 -1.85
C LEU A 220 0.43 20.51 -2.24
N HIS A 221 1.18 20.98 -1.25
CA HIS A 221 2.46 21.64 -1.43
C HIS A 221 3.46 21.09 -0.42
N ASN A 222 4.48 20.37 -0.92
CA ASN A 222 5.39 19.59 -0.08
C ASN A 222 4.63 18.59 0.81
N SER A 223 4.64 18.80 2.14
CA SER A 223 3.88 18.01 3.12
C SER A 223 2.54 18.65 3.54
N HIS A 224 2.27 19.89 3.12
CA HIS A 224 1.04 20.59 3.47
C HIS A 224 -0.09 20.19 2.52
N ALA A 225 -1.10 19.51 3.07
CA ALA A 225 -2.27 19.04 2.34
C ALA A 225 -3.55 19.73 2.83
N SER A 226 -4.45 20.04 1.89
CA SER A 226 -5.79 20.56 2.16
C SER A 226 -6.82 19.52 1.75
N TYR A 227 -7.71 19.15 2.68
CA TYR A 227 -8.79 18.21 2.44
C TYR A 227 -10.14 18.89 2.55
N LYS A 228 -10.99 18.73 1.52
CA LYS A 228 -12.32 19.31 1.46
C LYS A 228 -13.38 18.28 1.82
N PHE A 229 -14.25 18.62 2.77
CA PHE A 229 -15.43 17.89 3.18
C PHE A 229 -16.66 18.75 2.91
N GLY A 230 -17.45 18.41 1.89
CA GLY A 230 -18.57 19.25 1.45
C GLY A 230 -18.08 20.64 1.02
N LYS A 231 -18.35 21.68 1.83
CA LYS A 231 -17.94 23.07 1.57
C LYS A 231 -16.69 23.47 2.38
N ASP A 232 -16.37 22.73 3.44
CA ASP A 232 -15.30 23.08 4.39
C ASP A 232 -13.97 22.49 3.98
N ILE A 233 -12.88 23.22 4.19
CA ILE A 233 -11.51 22.83 3.88
C ILE A 233 -10.72 22.79 5.19
N TYR A 234 -9.94 21.73 5.36
CA TYR A 234 -9.09 21.48 6.52
C TYR A 234 -7.66 21.24 6.05
N ASP A 235 -6.74 22.00 6.63
CA ASP A 235 -5.32 21.95 6.30
C ASP A 235 -4.55 21.14 7.34
N CYS A 236 -3.53 20.41 6.89
CA CYS A 236 -2.61 19.70 7.77
C CYS A 236 -1.23 19.54 7.14
N SER A 237 -0.22 19.32 7.99
CA SER A 237 1.10 18.87 7.56
C SER A 237 1.22 17.37 7.74
N LEU A 238 1.30 16.62 6.64
CA LEU A 238 1.43 15.18 6.68
C LEU A 238 2.88 14.77 6.99
N LYS A 239 3.06 13.80 7.88
CA LYS A 239 4.34 13.09 8.02
C LYS A 239 4.60 12.14 6.84
N LEU A 240 3.52 11.69 6.19
CA LEU A 240 3.57 10.87 4.99
C LEU A 240 4.00 11.69 3.79
N LYS A 241 5.17 11.39 3.22
CA LYS A 241 5.68 12.07 2.03
C LYS A 241 5.10 11.48 0.74
N GLY A 242 5.02 12.31 -0.29
CA GLY A 242 4.62 11.91 -1.64
C GLY A 242 3.15 12.14 -1.96
N VAL A 243 2.90 12.57 -3.21
CA VAL A 243 1.57 12.95 -3.69
C VAL A 243 0.56 11.80 -3.59
N TYR A 244 1.01 10.56 -3.85
CA TYR A 244 0.16 9.38 -3.78
C TYR A 244 -0.29 9.07 -2.34
N ASN A 245 0.55 9.34 -1.33
CA ASN A 245 0.17 9.15 0.07
C ASN A 245 -0.86 10.18 0.50
N ALA A 246 -0.72 11.45 0.10
CA ALA A 246 -1.73 12.47 0.36
C ALA A 246 -3.09 12.09 -0.25
N TYR A 247 -3.10 11.46 -1.44
CA TYR A 247 -4.32 10.98 -2.05
C TYR A 247 -4.90 9.74 -1.35
N ASN A 248 -4.07 8.80 -0.93
CA ASN A 248 -4.50 7.66 -0.12
C ASN A 248 -5.12 8.11 1.21
N VAL A 249 -4.61 9.20 1.81
CA VAL A 249 -5.20 9.83 2.99
C VAL A 249 -6.60 10.35 2.72
N ALA A 250 -6.89 10.91 1.54
CA ALA A 250 -8.27 11.32 1.20
C ALA A 250 -9.24 10.12 1.21
N GLY A 251 -8.81 8.96 0.67
CA GLY A 251 -9.58 7.72 0.75
C GLY A 251 -9.79 7.22 2.18
N ALA A 252 -8.73 7.26 2.99
CA ALA A 252 -8.80 6.89 4.40
C ALA A 252 -9.75 7.81 5.20
N LEU A 253 -9.68 9.13 4.99
CA LEU A 253 -10.58 10.11 5.59
C LEU A 253 -12.04 9.87 5.18
N ALA A 254 -12.29 9.57 3.91
CA ALA A 254 -13.64 9.26 3.41
C ALA A 254 -14.21 8.00 4.09
N LEU A 255 -13.39 6.97 4.28
CA LEU A 255 -13.77 5.74 4.98
C LEU A 255 -14.00 6.01 6.47
N CYS A 256 -13.06 6.65 7.18
CA CYS A 256 -13.20 6.95 8.60
C CYS A 256 -14.44 7.81 8.89
N ALA A 257 -14.70 8.85 8.07
CA ALA A 257 -15.89 9.67 8.16
C ALA A 257 -17.19 8.93 7.79
N THR A 258 -17.09 7.77 7.14
CA THR A 258 -18.25 6.91 6.85
C THR A 258 -18.51 5.93 7.98
N ILE A 259 -17.48 5.40 8.61
CA ILE A 259 -17.58 4.51 9.78
C ILE A 259 -18.05 5.29 11.02
N LEU A 260 -17.49 6.48 11.20
CA LEU A 260 -17.75 7.38 12.33
C LEU A 260 -18.53 8.60 11.86
N ASP A 261 -19.84 8.42 11.61
CA ASP A 261 -20.74 9.44 11.05
C ASP A 261 -20.82 10.74 11.87
N LYS A 262 -20.52 10.67 13.18
CA LYS A 262 -20.49 11.81 14.11
C LYS A 262 -19.10 12.40 14.34
N ALA A 263 -18.03 11.84 13.76
CA ALA A 263 -16.69 12.37 13.93
C ALA A 263 -16.55 13.72 13.22
N LYS A 264 -15.89 14.66 13.88
CA LYS A 264 -15.62 15.98 13.30
C LYS A 264 -14.50 15.87 12.26
N PRO A 265 -14.68 16.37 11.02
CA PRO A 265 -13.66 16.34 9.99
C PRO A 265 -12.30 16.91 10.44
N ALA A 266 -12.32 18.00 11.19
CA ALA A 266 -11.09 18.62 11.72
C ALA A 266 -10.27 17.65 12.61
N GLU A 267 -10.93 16.84 13.44
CA GLU A 267 -10.26 15.85 14.28
C GLU A 267 -9.68 14.70 13.45
N LEU A 268 -10.42 14.21 12.44
CA LEU A 268 -9.93 13.19 11.52
C LEU A 268 -8.69 13.67 10.75
N VAL A 269 -8.72 14.90 10.23
CA VAL A 269 -7.59 15.51 9.50
C VAL A 269 -6.39 15.70 10.43
N LYS A 270 -6.59 16.13 11.67
CA LYS A 270 -5.52 16.21 12.68
C LYS A 270 -4.91 14.82 12.95
N ASN A 271 -5.73 13.79 13.05
CA ASN A 271 -5.25 12.44 13.35
C ASN A 271 -4.40 11.84 12.24
N VAL A 272 -4.78 12.03 10.96
CA VAL A 272 -4.02 11.51 9.82
C VAL A 272 -2.68 12.23 9.65
N ALA A 273 -2.56 13.49 10.07
CA ALA A 273 -1.32 14.25 9.99
C ALA A 273 -0.17 13.59 10.78
N GLU A 274 -0.50 12.90 11.87
CA GLU A 274 0.46 12.26 12.78
C GLU A 274 0.90 10.86 12.33
N VAL A 275 0.30 10.31 11.28
CA VAL A 275 0.61 8.96 10.80
C VAL A 275 1.95 8.95 10.07
N GLU A 276 2.84 8.08 10.49
CA GLU A 276 4.15 7.90 9.86
C GLU A 276 4.11 6.87 8.73
N SER A 277 5.11 6.93 7.84
CA SER A 277 5.23 6.01 6.71
C SER A 277 5.17 4.54 7.15
N ALA A 278 4.50 3.72 6.34
CA ALA A 278 4.55 2.29 6.51
C ALA A 278 5.95 1.79 6.11
N PHE A 279 6.34 0.66 6.69
CA PHE A 279 7.60 -0.01 6.47
C PHE A 279 8.02 -0.07 4.98
N GLY A 280 9.27 0.32 4.69
CA GLY A 280 9.85 0.28 3.33
C GLY A 280 9.28 1.30 2.34
N ARG A 281 8.48 2.27 2.80
CA ARG A 281 7.80 3.25 1.93
C ARG A 281 8.16 4.68 2.31
N GLY A 282 9.36 5.10 1.91
CA GLY A 282 9.94 6.38 2.33
C GLY A 282 10.60 6.29 3.72
N GLU A 283 11.16 5.13 4.03
CA GLU A 283 11.94 4.92 5.25
C GLU A 283 13.31 5.59 5.09
N VAL A 284 13.68 6.41 6.07
CA VAL A 284 14.94 7.16 6.07
C VAL A 284 15.90 6.54 7.08
N PHE A 285 17.13 6.29 6.64
CA PHE A 285 18.23 5.82 7.47
C PHE A 285 19.34 6.84 7.49
N THR A 286 20.04 6.97 8.61
CA THR A 286 21.28 7.75 8.69
C THR A 286 22.48 6.82 8.61
N ILE A 287 23.28 6.94 7.55
CA ILE A 287 24.47 6.10 7.31
C ILE A 287 25.65 7.01 7.07
N ASN A 288 26.71 6.85 7.87
CA ASN A 288 27.92 7.69 7.78
C ASN A 288 27.64 9.20 7.76
N GLY A 289 26.58 9.63 8.51
CA GLY A 289 26.16 11.03 8.57
C GLY A 289 25.27 11.50 7.43
N CYS A 290 24.98 10.65 6.43
CA CYS A 290 24.09 10.98 5.31
C CYS A 290 22.72 10.32 5.46
N GLU A 291 21.67 11.03 5.06
CA GLU A 291 20.32 10.47 4.94
C GLU A 291 20.21 9.61 3.68
N VAL A 292 19.67 8.41 3.85
CA VAL A 292 19.38 7.44 2.78
C VAL A 292 17.90 7.07 2.85
N GLU A 293 17.13 7.53 1.89
CA GLU A 293 15.70 7.24 1.77
C GLU A 293 15.46 6.09 0.80
N ILE A 294 14.66 5.08 1.21
CA ILE A 294 14.32 3.94 0.37
C ILE A 294 12.87 4.07 -0.09
N LEU A 295 12.66 4.02 -1.41
CA LEU A 295 11.37 4.17 -2.08
C LEU A 295 11.04 2.90 -2.85
N LEU A 296 9.99 2.20 -2.42
CA LEU A 296 9.48 1.02 -3.12
C LEU A 296 8.82 1.41 -4.45
N VAL A 297 9.28 0.79 -5.54
CA VAL A 297 8.68 0.89 -6.87
C VAL A 297 8.38 -0.52 -7.38
N LYS A 298 7.18 -0.76 -7.89
CA LYS A 298 6.77 -2.11 -8.30
C LYS A 298 6.00 -2.17 -9.62
N ASN A 299 5.64 -1.02 -10.17
CA ASN A 299 4.93 -0.89 -11.43
C ASN A 299 5.12 0.52 -12.01
N PRO A 300 4.72 0.78 -13.28
CA PRO A 300 4.96 2.05 -13.95
C PRO A 300 4.39 3.24 -13.20
N SER A 301 3.12 3.16 -12.78
CA SER A 301 2.44 4.27 -12.10
C SER A 301 3.05 4.60 -10.75
N ALA A 302 3.42 3.58 -9.95
CA ALA A 302 4.10 3.79 -8.68
C ALA A 302 5.47 4.43 -8.87
N PHE A 303 6.23 4.00 -9.88
CA PHE A 303 7.54 4.59 -10.15
C PHE A 303 7.41 6.02 -10.67
N GLN A 304 6.48 6.27 -11.61
CA GLN A 304 6.23 7.62 -12.13
C GLN A 304 5.84 8.60 -11.04
N LEU A 305 4.94 8.19 -10.15
CA LEU A 305 4.52 9.00 -8.99
C LEU A 305 5.67 9.22 -8.00
N SER A 306 6.53 8.21 -7.80
CA SER A 306 7.72 8.34 -6.96
C SER A 306 8.72 9.34 -7.58
N ILE A 307 8.98 9.27 -8.87
CA ILE A 307 9.81 10.26 -9.56
C ILE A 307 9.20 11.65 -9.45
N THR A 308 7.89 11.79 -9.70
CA THR A 308 7.20 13.08 -9.61
C THR A 308 7.26 13.69 -8.21
N SER A 309 7.23 12.85 -7.17
CA SER A 309 7.23 13.30 -5.77
C SER A 309 8.62 13.58 -5.21
N PHE A 310 9.63 12.86 -5.68
CA PHE A 310 10.93 12.78 -5.01
C PHE A 310 12.13 13.12 -5.91
N ALA A 311 11.94 13.29 -7.24
CA ALA A 311 13.05 13.69 -8.10
C ALA A 311 13.39 15.17 -7.90
N ASP A 312 14.61 15.43 -7.48
CA ASP A 312 15.19 16.77 -7.33
C ASP A 312 16.66 16.80 -7.75
N LYS A 313 17.31 17.96 -7.61
CA LYS A 313 18.74 18.13 -7.94
C LYS A 313 19.68 17.96 -6.74
N GLU A 314 19.13 17.81 -5.56
CA GLU A 314 19.89 17.81 -4.30
C GLU A 314 20.33 16.41 -3.91
N HIS A 315 19.59 15.38 -4.33
CA HIS A 315 19.85 13.98 -3.99
C HIS A 315 20.71 13.28 -5.04
N ASP A 316 21.50 12.33 -4.57
CA ASP A 316 22.08 11.28 -5.40
C ASP A 316 21.12 10.08 -5.46
N TYR A 317 21.00 9.45 -6.64
CA TYR A 317 20.04 8.37 -6.88
C TYR A 317 20.72 7.03 -7.14
N MET A 318 20.14 5.99 -6.56
CA MET A 318 20.38 4.60 -6.92
C MET A 318 19.06 3.97 -7.39
N ILE A 319 19.11 3.16 -8.44
CA ILE A 319 17.96 2.40 -8.93
C ILE A 319 18.32 0.92 -8.86
N ALA A 320 17.54 0.14 -8.13
CA ALA A 320 17.77 -1.29 -7.92
C ALA A 320 16.54 -2.11 -8.36
N ILE A 321 16.68 -2.86 -9.44
CA ILE A 321 15.59 -3.63 -10.06
C ILE A 321 15.88 -5.12 -9.98
N ASN A 322 15.00 -5.85 -9.29
CA ASN A 322 14.94 -7.31 -9.30
C ASN A 322 13.67 -7.79 -10.01
N ASP A 323 13.67 -9.05 -10.44
CA ASP A 323 12.55 -9.74 -11.06
C ASP A 323 12.25 -11.09 -10.39
N ASN A 324 12.43 -11.18 -9.08
CA ASN A 324 12.02 -12.35 -8.32
C ASN A 324 10.50 -12.53 -8.37
N ILE A 325 9.99 -13.71 -8.03
CA ILE A 325 8.54 -14.01 -8.07
C ILE A 325 7.69 -12.95 -7.34
N ALA A 326 8.21 -12.41 -6.24
CA ALA A 326 7.51 -11.38 -5.47
C ALA A 326 7.56 -9.98 -6.12
N ASP A 327 8.48 -9.73 -7.05
CA ASP A 327 8.60 -8.47 -7.80
C ASP A 327 7.74 -8.49 -9.09
N GLY A 328 7.37 -9.70 -9.57
CA GLY A 328 6.89 -9.92 -10.92
C GLY A 328 8.04 -10.17 -11.90
N ARG A 329 7.87 -11.13 -12.80
CA ARG A 329 8.91 -11.55 -13.75
C ARG A 329 9.06 -10.60 -14.93
N ASP A 330 8.00 -9.92 -15.31
CA ASP A 330 7.99 -8.97 -16.41
C ASP A 330 8.51 -7.61 -15.94
N VAL A 331 9.65 -7.18 -16.48
CA VAL A 331 10.22 -5.85 -16.24
C VAL A 331 10.03 -4.90 -17.42
N SER A 332 9.29 -5.31 -18.45
CA SER A 332 9.00 -4.46 -19.62
C SER A 332 8.26 -3.17 -19.25
N TRP A 333 7.57 -3.16 -18.12
CA TRP A 333 6.91 -1.98 -17.57
C TRP A 333 7.85 -0.78 -17.34
N LEU A 334 9.16 -0.99 -17.22
CA LEU A 334 10.16 0.08 -17.14
C LEU A 334 10.12 1.00 -18.36
N TRP A 335 9.68 0.50 -19.53
CA TRP A 335 9.57 1.28 -20.75
C TRP A 335 8.40 2.26 -20.75
N ASN A 336 7.45 2.13 -19.83
CA ASN A 336 6.31 3.01 -19.65
C ASN A 336 6.55 4.13 -18.62
N VAL A 337 7.77 4.21 -18.04
CA VAL A 337 8.15 5.23 -17.06
C VAL A 337 8.98 6.32 -17.72
N ASP A 338 8.63 7.58 -17.45
CA ASP A 338 9.42 8.74 -17.85
C ASP A 338 10.46 9.09 -16.78
N PHE A 339 11.72 8.80 -17.08
CA PHE A 339 12.86 9.08 -16.21
C PHE A 339 13.47 10.47 -16.40
N SER A 340 12.95 11.29 -17.32
CA SER A 340 13.54 12.56 -17.74
C SER A 340 13.76 13.59 -16.62
N LYS A 341 13.06 13.43 -15.49
CA LYS A 341 13.23 14.29 -14.30
C LYS A 341 14.40 13.87 -13.40
N LEU A 342 14.89 12.64 -13.51
CA LEU A 342 16.00 12.18 -12.68
C LEU A 342 17.32 12.82 -13.12
N ARG A 343 18.12 13.21 -12.13
CA ARG A 343 19.49 13.70 -12.31
C ARG A 343 20.38 13.01 -11.28
N ASN A 344 21.67 13.11 -11.41
CA ASN A 344 22.61 12.56 -10.43
C ASN A 344 22.41 11.06 -10.13
N ILE A 345 22.13 10.25 -11.16
CA ILE A 345 22.02 8.79 -11.00
C ILE A 345 23.43 8.24 -10.81
N LYS A 346 23.79 7.84 -9.60
CA LYS A 346 25.12 7.36 -9.23
C LYS A 346 25.26 5.86 -9.42
N MET A 347 24.15 5.10 -9.27
CA MET A 347 24.22 3.64 -9.26
C MET A 347 22.96 3.02 -9.88
N VAL A 348 23.17 2.02 -10.71
CA VAL A 348 22.14 1.10 -11.19
C VAL A 348 22.51 -0.31 -10.72
N SER A 349 21.56 -1.02 -10.09
CA SER A 349 21.88 -2.31 -9.44
C SER A 349 20.69 -3.28 -9.49
N GLY A 350 20.93 -4.49 -8.94
CA GLY A 350 19.97 -5.59 -8.89
C GLY A 350 20.10 -6.54 -10.07
N ILE A 351 19.27 -7.58 -10.07
CA ILE A 351 19.28 -8.65 -11.08
C ILE A 351 19.08 -8.10 -12.50
N ARG A 352 18.29 -7.04 -12.63
CA ARG A 352 17.95 -6.38 -13.91
C ARG A 352 18.66 -5.04 -14.09
N ALA A 353 19.84 -4.92 -13.53
CA ALA A 353 20.67 -3.71 -13.64
C ALA A 353 20.97 -3.34 -15.10
N ALA A 354 21.27 -4.34 -15.95
CA ALA A 354 21.53 -4.12 -17.37
C ALA A 354 20.31 -3.56 -18.12
N ASP A 355 19.12 -4.11 -17.88
CA ASP A 355 17.85 -3.63 -18.48
C ASP A 355 17.57 -2.19 -18.08
N MET A 356 17.75 -1.87 -16.80
CA MET A 356 17.52 -0.52 -16.29
C MET A 356 18.55 0.47 -16.86
N ALA A 357 19.82 0.07 -16.95
CA ALA A 357 20.86 0.90 -17.55
C ALA A 357 20.59 1.17 -19.04
N LEU A 358 20.14 0.15 -19.79
CA LEU A 358 19.71 0.30 -21.17
C LEU A 358 18.55 1.28 -21.29
N ARG A 359 17.55 1.15 -20.42
CA ARG A 359 16.38 2.04 -20.39
C ARG A 359 16.76 3.51 -20.17
N LEU A 360 17.68 3.76 -19.21
CA LEU A 360 18.17 5.13 -18.94
C LEU A 360 18.94 5.72 -20.13
N LYS A 361 19.79 4.91 -20.79
CA LYS A 361 20.51 5.33 -21.98
C LYS A 361 19.56 5.69 -23.13
N TYR A 362 18.45 4.98 -23.27
CA TYR A 362 17.44 5.27 -24.27
C TYR A 362 16.80 6.65 -24.06
N ASP A 363 16.69 7.10 -22.82
CA ASP A 363 16.23 8.46 -22.46
C ASP A 363 17.38 9.49 -22.46
N ASN A 364 18.57 9.15 -22.96
CA ASN A 364 19.78 9.99 -22.93
C ASN A 364 20.19 10.44 -21.52
N LEU A 365 19.89 9.62 -20.50
CA LEU A 365 20.28 9.89 -19.13
C LEU A 365 21.64 9.26 -18.82
N THR A 366 22.45 10.00 -18.04
CA THR A 366 23.75 9.55 -17.58
C THR A 366 23.66 8.93 -16.20
N PHE A 367 24.49 7.92 -15.96
CA PHE A 367 24.68 7.29 -14.65
C PHE A 367 26.16 6.93 -14.48
N ASP A 368 26.64 6.92 -13.22
CA ASP A 368 28.10 6.76 -12.99
C ASP A 368 28.49 5.28 -13.08
N LYS A 369 27.68 4.35 -12.57
CA LYS A 369 28.07 2.94 -12.46
C LYS A 369 26.88 1.97 -12.53
N VAL A 370 27.14 0.80 -13.13
CA VAL A 370 26.31 -0.38 -13.03
C VAL A 370 27.03 -1.40 -12.15
N GLU A 371 26.34 -1.91 -11.15
CA GLU A 371 26.85 -2.93 -10.22
C GLU A 371 25.73 -3.92 -9.89
N GLU A 372 25.75 -5.11 -10.47
CA GLU A 372 24.68 -6.11 -10.29
C GLU A 372 24.63 -6.63 -8.85
N ASN A 373 25.79 -6.77 -8.20
CA ASN A 373 25.85 -7.24 -6.82
C ASN A 373 25.32 -6.17 -5.85
N LEU A 374 24.12 -6.37 -5.36
CA LEU A 374 23.39 -5.39 -4.56
C LEU A 374 24.11 -5.01 -3.25
N PRO A 375 24.69 -5.94 -2.46
CA PRO A 375 25.49 -5.59 -1.29
C PRO A 375 26.67 -4.66 -1.61
N THR A 376 27.39 -4.95 -2.69
CA THR A 376 28.50 -4.12 -3.16
C THR A 376 28.04 -2.75 -3.62
N ALA A 377 26.93 -2.70 -4.36
CA ALA A 377 26.32 -1.45 -4.84
C ALA A 377 25.90 -0.55 -3.67
N VAL A 378 25.18 -1.10 -2.70
CA VAL A 378 24.72 -0.36 -1.51
C VAL A 378 25.92 0.20 -0.74
N LYS A 379 26.95 -0.63 -0.46
CA LYS A 379 28.15 -0.19 0.25
C LYS A 379 28.87 0.94 -0.48
N LYS A 380 29.02 0.85 -1.80
CA LYS A 380 29.65 1.90 -2.61
C LYS A 380 28.80 3.17 -2.65
N PHE A 381 27.48 3.03 -2.81
CA PHE A 381 26.55 4.16 -2.89
C PHE A 381 26.45 4.92 -1.57
N THR A 382 26.50 4.22 -0.44
CA THR A 382 26.37 4.85 0.90
C THR A 382 27.71 5.37 1.45
N ASN A 383 28.84 5.02 0.85
CA ASN A 383 30.18 5.38 1.36
C ASN A 383 30.68 6.76 0.94
N CYS A 384 30.04 7.44 0.00
CA CYS A 384 30.59 8.66 -0.60
C CYS A 384 29.51 9.73 -0.82
N SER A 385 29.83 10.94 -0.48
CA SER A 385 29.24 12.23 -0.74
C SER A 385 28.45 12.81 0.43
N GLU A 386 28.51 14.13 0.55
CA GLU A 386 27.75 14.96 1.52
C GLU A 386 26.25 15.10 1.13
N ARG A 387 25.87 14.59 -0.06
CA ARG A 387 24.51 14.71 -0.57
C ARG A 387 23.58 13.66 0.02
N PRO A 388 22.34 14.01 0.36
CA PRO A 388 21.33 13.04 0.75
C PRO A 388 21.06 12.07 -0.42
N LYS A 389 20.66 10.86 -0.11
CA LYS A 389 20.56 9.76 -1.06
C LYS A 389 19.16 9.18 -1.12
N ARG A 390 18.74 8.79 -2.34
CA ARG A 390 17.49 8.08 -2.57
C ARG A 390 17.72 6.81 -3.36
N ILE A 391 17.07 5.74 -2.92
CA ILE A 391 17.13 4.44 -3.57
C ILE A 391 15.71 4.08 -4.02
N PHE A 392 15.50 4.02 -5.34
CA PHE A 392 14.31 3.41 -5.92
C PHE A 392 14.56 1.92 -6.06
N ALA A 393 13.75 1.09 -5.41
CA ALA A 393 13.96 -0.34 -5.39
C ALA A 393 12.66 -1.13 -5.59
N THR A 394 12.73 -2.23 -6.34
CA THR A 394 11.67 -3.24 -6.36
C THR A 394 11.60 -3.96 -5.01
N TYR A 395 10.53 -4.73 -4.78
CA TYR A 395 10.22 -5.26 -3.45
C TYR A 395 11.36 -6.11 -2.85
N THR A 396 11.87 -7.09 -3.58
CA THR A 396 12.95 -7.94 -3.04
C THR A 396 14.27 -7.21 -2.94
N ALA A 397 14.56 -6.29 -3.86
CA ALA A 397 15.73 -5.42 -3.76
C ALA A 397 15.64 -4.52 -2.52
N MET A 398 14.47 -3.93 -2.25
CA MET A 398 14.21 -3.11 -1.06
C MET A 398 14.44 -3.91 0.23
N LEU A 399 13.91 -5.14 0.31
CA LEU A 399 14.11 -6.00 1.48
C LEU A 399 15.60 -6.29 1.74
N GLU A 400 16.35 -6.60 0.69
CA GLU A 400 17.78 -6.89 0.77
C GLU A 400 18.59 -5.64 1.15
N ILE A 401 18.32 -4.50 0.50
CA ILE A 401 18.98 -3.21 0.82
C ILE A 401 18.74 -2.87 2.29
N ARG A 402 17.52 -2.98 2.75
CA ARG A 402 17.19 -2.69 4.13
C ARG A 402 17.91 -3.61 5.13
N LYS A 403 18.00 -4.90 4.82
CA LYS A 403 18.79 -5.85 5.63
C LYS A 403 20.25 -5.45 5.71
N ILE A 404 20.85 -5.02 4.58
CA ILE A 404 22.23 -4.56 4.51
C ILE A 404 22.43 -3.31 5.38
N ILE A 405 21.51 -2.36 5.30
CA ILE A 405 21.60 -1.06 5.98
C ILE A 405 21.33 -1.16 7.48
N SER A 406 20.26 -1.87 7.87
CA SER A 406 19.80 -1.93 9.25
C SER A 406 20.34 -3.10 10.06
N GLY A 407 20.94 -4.09 9.42
CA GLY A 407 21.33 -5.36 10.04
C GLY A 407 20.15 -6.21 10.53
N LYS A 408 18.89 -5.75 10.32
CA LYS A 408 17.66 -6.41 10.79
C LYS A 408 16.97 -7.11 9.63
N SER A 409 16.66 -8.40 9.81
CA SER A 409 15.73 -9.12 8.94
C SER A 409 14.28 -8.73 9.30
N ILE A 410 13.41 -8.68 8.28
CA ILE A 410 11.99 -8.31 8.44
C ILE A 410 11.13 -9.52 8.82
N LEU A 411 11.67 -10.70 8.70
CA LEU A 411 10.95 -11.96 8.89
C LEU A 411 11.20 -12.57 10.26
#